data_51cee8fc805e8065eb75e6e95f80cba4
#
_entry.id   51cee8fc805e8065eb75e6e95f80cba4
#
_cell.length_a   1.000
_cell.length_b   1.000
_cell.length_c   1.000
_cell.angle_alpha   90.00
_cell.angle_beta   90.00
_cell.angle_gamma   90.00
#
_symmetry.space_group_name_H-M   'P 1'
#
loop_
_entity.id
_entity.type
_entity.pdbx_description
1 polymer ?
#
loop_
_entity_poly.entity_id
_entity_poly.type
_entity_poly.pdbx_seq_one_letter_code
_entity_poly.pdbx_strand_id
1 'polypeptide(L)'
;TDSFHLDQQRPTLSLLTSPLYPQADKILEKTYVTHQRLHPLLSNLLPEGALRELIAQSLKIHIDNEFQLLAALGHDLPGALIATPVDPEEIPDGIKFKLQISNPDQILKQEIRTNNKFSLAGVQMKFSMKAKDGRFTLAQATESSLLGDWIVKTPSTRHAFVPLNEYSMMILAKMVGIDIPEIRLVDMALLQDLPPLNLPQEQYAFAIKRFDRQSTANTTELIHIEDFAQIFGSYPHQKYSTTNYEQIGKIIYHYSDNKIFDIQQFASRLLINILLANG
;
A
#
# COMPACT_ATOMS: atom_id res chain seq x y z
N THR A 1 -17.21 8.39 10.12
CA THR A 1 -16.59 8.87 11.40
C THR A 1 -15.54 7.85 11.78
N ASP A 2 -14.27 8.24 11.72
CA ASP A 2 -13.16 7.38 12.08
C ASP A 2 -12.88 7.56 13.58
N SER A 3 -12.89 6.48 14.33
CA SER A 3 -12.46 6.48 15.73
C SER A 3 -11.53 5.30 15.97
N PHE A 4 -10.46 5.55 16.70
CA PHE A 4 -9.53 4.52 17.11
C PHE A 4 -9.76 4.16 18.58
N HIS A 5 -9.88 2.89 18.87
CA HIS A 5 -9.95 2.37 20.22
C HIS A 5 -8.78 1.43 20.46
N LEU A 6 -8.01 1.67 21.48
CA LEU A 6 -6.95 0.78 21.91
C LEU A 6 -7.57 -0.36 22.73
N ASP A 7 -7.51 -1.57 22.19
CA ASP A 7 -7.78 -2.79 22.96
C ASP A 7 -6.46 -3.26 23.56
N GLN A 8 -6.37 -3.30 24.88
CA GLN A 8 -5.16 -3.73 25.61
C GLN A 8 -4.75 -5.17 25.30
N GLN A 9 -5.66 -5.97 24.73
CA GLN A 9 -5.41 -7.37 24.37
C GLN A 9 -4.97 -7.54 22.91
N ARG A 10 -4.93 -6.46 22.12
CA ARG A 10 -4.56 -6.49 20.70
C ARG A 10 -3.30 -5.72 20.40
N PRO A 11 -2.55 -6.14 19.35
CA PRO A 11 -1.42 -5.36 18.87
C PRO A 11 -1.81 -3.94 18.51
N THR A 12 -0.90 -3.00 18.69
CA THR A 12 -1.07 -1.62 18.29
C THR A 12 -1.24 -1.51 16.78
N LEU A 13 -2.27 -0.78 16.33
CA LEU A 13 -2.60 -0.62 14.92
C LEU A 13 -1.56 0.24 14.17
N SER A 14 -0.96 1.20 14.84
CA SER A 14 -0.04 2.19 14.27
C SER A 14 0.89 2.71 15.36
N LEU A 15 2.08 3.15 14.98
CA LEU A 15 2.97 3.85 15.90
C LEU A 15 2.30 5.08 16.52
N LEU A 16 1.45 5.79 15.75
CA LEU A 16 0.65 6.93 16.22
C LEU A 16 -0.26 6.58 17.40
N THR A 17 -0.74 5.34 17.47
CA THR A 17 -1.64 4.85 18.52
C THR A 17 -0.92 4.01 19.57
N SER A 18 0.40 3.85 19.43
CA SER A 18 1.23 3.13 20.39
C SER A 18 1.36 3.92 21.69
N PRO A 19 1.30 3.27 22.86
CA PRO A 19 1.60 3.92 24.15
C PRO A 19 3.00 4.55 24.21
N LEU A 20 3.93 4.11 23.34
CA LEU A 20 5.26 4.68 23.21
C LEU A 20 5.30 6.00 22.46
N TYR A 21 4.22 6.36 21.74
CA TYR A 21 4.15 7.60 20.98
C TYR A 21 3.61 8.74 21.86
N PRO A 22 4.33 9.87 21.98
CA PRO A 22 3.99 10.92 22.96
C PRO A 22 2.61 11.57 22.82
N GLN A 23 1.96 11.42 21.68
CA GLN A 23 0.65 12.01 21.38
C GLN A 23 -0.44 10.95 21.16
N ALA A 24 -0.17 9.67 21.44
CA ALA A 24 -1.13 8.59 21.20
C ALA A 24 -2.49 8.85 21.87
N ASP A 25 -2.50 9.26 23.14
CA ASP A 25 -3.74 9.53 23.88
C ASP A 25 -4.58 10.60 23.17
N LYS A 26 -3.96 11.68 22.72
CA LYS A 26 -4.67 12.76 21.99
C LYS A 26 -5.26 12.29 20.67
N ILE A 27 -4.58 11.35 20.00
CA ILE A 27 -5.06 10.77 18.74
C ILE A 27 -6.23 9.83 19.00
N LEU A 28 -6.14 9.00 20.05
CA LEU A 28 -7.20 8.06 20.44
C LEU A 28 -8.47 8.75 20.96
N GLU A 29 -8.32 9.86 21.66
CA GLU A 29 -9.46 10.64 22.18
C GLU A 29 -10.17 11.44 21.09
N LYS A 30 -9.49 11.74 19.98
CA LYS A 30 -10.02 12.59 18.92
C LYS A 30 -10.98 11.82 18.01
N THR A 31 -12.17 12.37 17.81
CA THR A 31 -13.09 11.90 16.78
C THR A 31 -12.79 12.60 15.44
N TYR A 32 -12.53 11.80 14.41
CA TYR A 32 -12.31 12.29 13.05
C TYR A 32 -13.59 12.14 12.24
N VAL A 33 -14.04 13.22 11.64
CA VAL A 33 -15.21 13.23 10.75
C VAL A 33 -14.78 13.73 9.39
N THR A 34 -14.87 12.87 8.40
CA THR A 34 -14.58 13.20 7.01
C THR A 34 -15.70 12.69 6.11
N HIS A 35 -15.89 13.29 4.95
CA HIS A 35 -16.95 12.89 4.02
C HIS A 35 -16.44 12.09 2.83
N GLN A 36 -15.18 12.20 2.49
CA GLN A 36 -14.60 11.57 1.29
C GLN A 36 -13.29 10.83 1.58
N ARG A 37 -12.40 11.45 2.36
CA ARG A 37 -11.09 10.87 2.68
C ARG A 37 -11.12 10.18 4.04
N LEU A 38 -10.40 9.09 4.14
CA LEU A 38 -10.16 8.39 5.40
C LEU A 38 -9.10 9.14 6.22
N HIS A 39 -8.94 8.72 7.47
CA HIS A 39 -7.80 9.16 8.27
C HIS A 39 -6.47 8.87 7.53
N PRO A 40 -5.43 9.73 7.65
CA PRO A 40 -4.15 9.52 6.96
C PRO A 40 -3.55 8.12 7.10
N LEU A 41 -3.72 7.47 8.25
CA LEU A 41 -3.30 6.09 8.47
C LEU A 41 -3.86 5.14 7.40
N LEU A 42 -5.15 5.21 7.10
CA LEU A 42 -5.81 4.36 6.13
C LEU A 42 -5.70 4.89 4.70
N SER A 43 -5.71 6.23 4.54
CA SER A 43 -5.56 6.87 3.24
C SER A 43 -4.25 6.50 2.54
N ASN A 44 -3.15 6.38 3.29
CA ASN A 44 -1.83 5.99 2.76
C ASN A 44 -1.71 4.51 2.39
N LEU A 45 -2.64 3.66 2.81
CA LEU A 45 -2.69 2.25 2.37
C LEU A 45 -3.30 2.08 0.99
N LEU A 46 -4.01 3.09 0.49
CA LEU A 46 -4.67 3.04 -0.81
C LEU A 46 -3.69 3.34 -1.95
N PRO A 47 -3.94 2.79 -3.14
CA PRO A 47 -3.12 3.10 -4.31
C PRO A 47 -3.18 4.59 -4.66
N GLU A 48 -2.11 5.06 -5.28
CA GLU A 48 -1.96 6.43 -5.77
C GLU A 48 -1.91 6.46 -7.30
N GLY A 49 -2.08 7.64 -7.88
CA GLY A 49 -1.91 7.89 -9.32
C GLY A 49 -2.84 7.06 -10.20
N ALA A 50 -2.31 6.57 -11.32
CA ALA A 50 -3.09 5.91 -12.36
C ALA A 50 -3.79 4.61 -11.90
N LEU A 51 -3.20 3.86 -10.98
CA LEU A 51 -3.86 2.66 -10.44
C LEU A 51 -5.12 3.04 -9.65
N ARG A 52 -5.05 4.12 -8.86
CA ARG A 52 -6.22 4.63 -8.14
C ARG A 52 -7.31 5.10 -9.09
N GLU A 53 -6.95 5.81 -10.16
CA GLU A 53 -7.88 6.25 -11.20
C GLU A 53 -8.54 5.05 -11.89
N LEU A 54 -7.76 4.04 -12.27
CA LEU A 54 -8.24 2.81 -12.89
C LEU A 54 -9.29 2.12 -12.00
N ILE A 55 -8.98 1.94 -10.73
CA ILE A 55 -9.87 1.27 -9.78
C ILE A 55 -11.14 2.10 -9.55
N ALA A 56 -11.01 3.41 -9.33
CA ALA A 56 -12.16 4.30 -9.15
C ALA A 56 -13.10 4.28 -10.37
N GLN A 57 -12.54 4.27 -11.57
CA GLN A 57 -13.33 4.13 -12.81
C GLN A 57 -14.03 2.77 -12.90
N SER A 58 -13.33 1.67 -12.54
CA SER A 58 -13.94 0.33 -12.56
C SER A 58 -15.09 0.20 -11.58
N LEU A 59 -14.97 0.82 -10.42
CA LEU A 59 -15.98 0.86 -9.39
C LEU A 59 -17.08 1.92 -9.66
N LYS A 60 -16.89 2.78 -10.67
CA LYS A 60 -17.77 3.92 -10.99
C LYS A 60 -17.95 4.88 -9.80
N ILE A 61 -16.89 5.15 -9.09
CA ILE A 61 -16.85 6.04 -7.94
C ILE A 61 -15.92 7.22 -8.21
N HIS A 62 -16.09 8.28 -7.41
CA HIS A 62 -15.14 9.38 -7.42
C HIS A 62 -13.78 8.93 -6.83
N ILE A 63 -12.66 9.43 -7.38
CA ILE A 63 -11.30 9.10 -6.96
C ILE A 63 -11.02 9.39 -5.48
N ASP A 64 -11.70 10.38 -4.91
CA ASP A 64 -11.58 10.74 -3.49
C ASP A 64 -12.51 9.95 -2.57
N ASN A 65 -13.32 9.04 -3.10
CA ASN A 65 -14.16 8.18 -2.27
C ASN A 65 -13.34 7.02 -1.67
N GLU A 66 -12.51 7.34 -0.70
CA GLU A 66 -11.53 6.41 -0.12
C GLU A 66 -12.19 5.27 0.66
N PHE A 67 -13.36 5.48 1.23
CA PHE A 67 -14.06 4.41 1.94
C PHE A 67 -14.43 3.26 0.99
N GLN A 68 -14.97 3.56 -0.19
CA GLN A 68 -15.32 2.53 -1.17
C GLN A 68 -14.08 1.90 -1.80
N LEU A 69 -13.01 2.66 -2.00
CA LEU A 69 -11.72 2.12 -2.42
C LEU A 69 -11.16 1.14 -1.38
N LEU A 70 -11.20 1.50 -0.10
CA LEU A 70 -10.76 0.62 0.99
C LEU A 70 -11.62 -0.64 1.07
N ALA A 71 -12.94 -0.52 0.95
CA ALA A 71 -13.84 -1.67 0.95
C ALA A 71 -13.56 -2.65 -0.20
N ALA A 72 -13.14 -2.15 -1.36
CA ALA A 72 -12.81 -2.98 -2.51
C ALA A 72 -11.41 -3.61 -2.44
N LEU A 73 -10.45 -2.94 -1.82
CA LEU A 73 -9.03 -3.31 -1.83
C LEU A 73 -8.54 -3.89 -0.50
N GLY A 74 -9.37 -3.85 0.53
CA GLY A 74 -8.98 -4.10 1.91
C GLY A 74 -8.36 -5.46 2.21
N HIS A 75 -8.48 -6.43 1.31
CA HIS A 75 -7.96 -7.78 1.51
C HIS A 75 -6.45 -7.91 1.23
N ASP A 76 -5.86 -7.04 0.39
CA ASP A 76 -4.43 -7.09 0.05
C ASP A 76 -3.78 -5.70 0.14
N LEU A 77 -3.87 -5.09 1.30
CA LEU A 77 -3.24 -3.82 1.62
C LEU A 77 -1.73 -3.98 1.90
N PRO A 78 -0.96 -2.90 1.85
CA PRO A 78 0.40 -2.90 2.41
C PRO A 78 0.40 -3.26 3.90
N GLY A 79 1.36 -4.10 4.32
CA GLY A 79 1.48 -4.54 5.70
C GLY A 79 0.48 -5.62 6.10
N ALA A 80 0.13 -5.65 7.37
CA ALA A 80 -0.71 -6.69 7.97
C ALA A 80 -2.18 -6.25 8.19
N LEU A 81 -2.54 -5.05 7.76
CA LEU A 81 -3.90 -4.57 7.91
C LEU A 81 -4.82 -5.21 6.84
N ILE A 82 -5.96 -5.71 7.29
CA ILE A 82 -7.03 -6.21 6.44
C ILE A 82 -8.28 -5.42 6.79
N ALA A 83 -8.92 -4.85 5.79
CA ALA A 83 -10.19 -4.15 5.93
C ALA A 83 -11.29 -4.93 5.17
N THR A 84 -12.27 -5.41 5.91
CA THR A 84 -13.42 -6.13 5.34
C THR A 84 -14.69 -5.35 5.64
N PRO A 85 -15.62 -5.23 4.67
CA PRO A 85 -16.95 -4.74 4.95
C PRO A 85 -17.63 -5.61 6.01
N VAL A 86 -18.30 -4.99 6.95
CA VAL A 86 -19.07 -5.66 8.00
C VAL A 86 -20.54 -5.34 7.76
N ASP A 87 -21.41 -6.34 7.94
CA ASP A 87 -22.86 -6.14 7.91
C ASP A 87 -23.24 -5.17 9.03
N PRO A 88 -24.11 -4.17 8.78
CA PRO A 88 -24.60 -3.26 9.81
C PRO A 88 -25.17 -3.96 11.04
N GLU A 89 -25.73 -5.17 10.89
CA GLU A 89 -26.26 -5.97 12.00
C GLU A 89 -25.15 -6.57 12.88
N GLU A 90 -23.97 -6.79 12.34
CA GLU A 90 -22.80 -7.35 13.04
C GLU A 90 -21.94 -6.28 13.75
N ILE A 91 -22.28 -5.00 13.60
CA ILE A 91 -21.53 -3.91 14.24
C ILE A 91 -21.76 -3.97 15.76
N PRO A 92 -20.69 -4.04 16.58
CA PRO A 92 -20.80 -4.04 18.02
C PRO A 92 -21.62 -2.86 18.55
N ASP A 93 -22.49 -3.09 19.55
CA ASP A 93 -23.42 -2.09 20.06
C ASP A 93 -22.75 -0.78 20.52
N GLY A 94 -21.55 -0.86 21.07
CA GLY A 94 -20.76 0.33 21.46
C GLY A 94 -20.36 1.24 20.30
N ILE A 95 -20.38 0.73 19.06
CA ILE A 95 -20.02 1.46 17.83
C ILE A 95 -21.29 1.94 17.11
N LYS A 96 -22.40 1.20 17.17
CA LYS A 96 -23.69 1.56 16.54
C LYS A 96 -24.19 2.98 16.92
N PHE A 97 -23.81 3.43 18.07
CA PHE A 97 -24.26 4.72 18.62
C PHE A 97 -23.86 5.96 17.83
N LYS A 98 -22.80 5.86 17.01
CA LYS A 98 -22.22 7.01 16.31
C LYS A 98 -22.53 7.02 14.81
N LEU A 99 -23.13 5.97 14.30
CA LEU A 99 -23.47 5.88 12.88
C LEU A 99 -24.91 6.34 12.67
N GLN A 100 -25.10 7.63 12.41
CA GLN A 100 -26.31 8.11 11.73
C GLN A 100 -26.22 7.67 10.27
N ILE A 101 -26.73 6.45 10.00
CA ILE A 101 -26.75 5.90 8.65
C ILE A 101 -27.92 6.53 7.90
N SER A 102 -27.60 7.48 7.04
CA SER A 102 -28.53 7.97 6.03
C SER A 102 -28.56 6.93 4.90
N ASN A 103 -29.53 6.02 4.90
CA ASN A 103 -29.84 5.02 3.86
C ASN A 103 -28.83 3.86 3.66
N PRO A 104 -29.01 2.70 4.31
CA PRO A 104 -28.15 1.53 4.16
C PRO A 104 -28.32 0.79 2.81
N ASP A 105 -29.42 0.98 2.11
CA ASP A 105 -29.77 0.14 0.95
C ASP A 105 -29.02 0.45 -0.35
N GLN A 106 -28.24 1.53 -0.42
CA GLN A 106 -27.52 1.94 -1.63
C GLN A 106 -26.04 1.49 -1.70
N ILE A 107 -25.48 0.97 -0.64
CA ILE A 107 -24.02 0.75 -0.56
C ILE A 107 -23.60 -0.69 -0.87
N LEU A 108 -24.44 -1.68 -0.74
CA LEU A 108 -24.04 -3.09 -0.68
C LEU A 108 -24.34 -3.96 -1.91
N LYS A 109 -24.81 -3.44 -3.02
CA LYS A 109 -25.18 -4.26 -4.20
C LYS A 109 -24.46 -3.92 -5.51
N GLN A 110 -23.25 -3.44 -5.48
CA GLN A 110 -22.44 -3.39 -6.71
C GLN A 110 -21.41 -4.52 -6.70
N GLU A 111 -21.79 -5.65 -7.30
CA GLU A 111 -20.83 -6.65 -7.77
C GLU A 111 -19.81 -5.95 -8.67
N ILE A 112 -18.53 -6.10 -8.34
CA ILE A 112 -17.41 -5.60 -9.15
C ILE A 112 -17.40 -6.39 -10.45
N ARG A 113 -18.13 -5.92 -11.45
CA ARG A 113 -18.04 -6.44 -12.83
C ARG A 113 -16.83 -5.76 -13.49
N THR A 114 -15.70 -6.44 -13.48
CA THR A 114 -14.50 -6.06 -14.20
C THR A 114 -14.64 -6.26 -15.71
N ASN A 115 -15.38 -5.41 -16.39
CA ASN A 115 -15.46 -5.42 -17.85
C ASN A 115 -15.44 -4.00 -18.41
N ASN A 116 -14.37 -3.24 -18.18
CA ASN A 116 -14.16 -1.99 -18.89
C ASN A 116 -12.74 -1.92 -19.45
N LYS A 117 -12.63 -1.70 -20.75
CA LYS A 117 -11.39 -1.35 -21.43
C LYS A 117 -10.94 0.03 -20.92
N PHE A 118 -9.79 0.10 -20.30
CA PHE A 118 -9.24 1.36 -19.78
C PHE A 118 -8.13 1.86 -20.67
N SER A 119 -8.22 3.11 -21.06
CA SER A 119 -7.13 3.85 -21.69
C SER A 119 -6.65 4.87 -20.68
N LEU A 120 -5.62 4.52 -19.91
CA LEU A 120 -4.95 5.46 -19.03
C LEU A 120 -3.60 5.80 -19.62
N ALA A 121 -3.43 7.06 -19.98
CA ALA A 121 -2.16 7.59 -20.43
C ALA A 121 -1.35 8.08 -19.21
N GLY A 122 -0.11 7.63 -19.07
CA GLY A 122 0.88 8.48 -18.44
C GLY A 122 1.53 8.05 -17.14
N VAL A 123 1.32 6.84 -16.57
CA VAL A 123 2.02 6.41 -15.34
C VAL A 123 2.34 4.93 -15.36
N GLN A 124 3.44 4.55 -14.71
CA GLN A 124 3.78 3.15 -14.50
C GLN A 124 2.77 2.48 -13.56
N MET A 125 2.15 1.41 -14.03
CA MET A 125 1.25 0.61 -13.23
C MET A 125 2.01 -0.38 -12.37
N LYS A 126 1.51 -0.64 -11.17
CA LYS A 126 2.05 -1.65 -10.25
C LYS A 126 0.92 -2.53 -9.73
N PHE A 127 1.17 -3.84 -9.72
CA PHE A 127 0.18 -4.84 -9.34
C PHE A 127 0.74 -5.76 -8.25
N SER A 128 -0.14 -6.13 -7.32
CA SER A 128 0.14 -7.23 -6.38
C SER A 128 -0.09 -8.55 -7.10
N MET A 129 0.93 -9.38 -7.22
CA MET A 129 0.88 -10.62 -7.98
C MET A 129 1.42 -11.79 -7.18
N LYS A 130 0.92 -12.99 -7.47
CA LYS A 130 1.41 -14.27 -6.95
C LYS A 130 2.31 -14.94 -7.97
N ALA A 131 3.53 -15.31 -7.55
CA ALA A 131 4.43 -16.09 -8.40
C ALA A 131 4.20 -17.58 -8.20
N LYS A 132 3.94 -18.31 -9.30
CA LYS A 132 3.82 -19.77 -9.31
C LYS A 132 4.35 -20.32 -10.64
N ASP A 133 5.20 -21.33 -10.59
CA ASP A 133 5.73 -22.06 -11.77
C ASP A 133 6.31 -21.11 -12.85
N GLY A 134 7.01 -20.05 -12.41
CA GLY A 134 7.63 -19.05 -13.29
C GLY A 134 6.67 -18.02 -13.90
N ARG A 135 5.39 -18.08 -13.56
CA ARG A 135 4.36 -17.12 -14.00
C ARG A 135 3.93 -16.23 -12.83
N PHE A 136 3.41 -15.06 -13.17
CA PHE A 136 2.89 -14.09 -12.21
C PHE A 136 1.41 -13.85 -12.49
N THR A 137 0.56 -14.21 -11.54
CA THR A 137 -0.89 -14.06 -11.65
C THR A 137 -1.36 -12.93 -10.75
N LEU A 138 -2.28 -12.10 -11.22
CA LEU A 138 -2.84 -11.02 -10.41
C LEU A 138 -3.49 -11.60 -9.14
N ALA A 139 -3.16 -11.03 -7.99
CA ALA A 139 -3.74 -11.43 -6.72
C ALA A 139 -5.25 -11.12 -6.72
N GLN A 140 -6.06 -12.13 -6.36
CA GLN A 140 -7.52 -11.99 -6.29
C GLN A 140 -7.95 -11.85 -4.83
N ALA A 141 -8.83 -10.89 -4.58
CA ALA A 141 -9.27 -10.52 -3.23
C ALA A 141 -10.14 -11.57 -2.51
N THR A 142 -10.51 -12.67 -3.17
CA THR A 142 -11.53 -13.60 -2.67
C THR A 142 -10.99 -14.73 -1.79
N GLU A 143 -9.68 -14.97 -1.78
CA GLU A 143 -9.08 -16.06 -1.01
C GLU A 143 -7.77 -15.62 -0.33
N SER A 144 -7.65 -15.85 0.96
CA SER A 144 -6.44 -15.55 1.75
C SER A 144 -5.18 -16.29 1.26
N SER A 145 -5.36 -17.40 0.53
CA SER A 145 -4.28 -18.16 -0.10
C SER A 145 -3.71 -17.50 -1.37
N LEU A 146 -4.38 -16.47 -1.89
CA LEU A 146 -4.05 -15.79 -3.15
C LEU A 146 -3.49 -14.38 -2.96
N LEU A 147 -3.07 -14.03 -1.75
CA LEU A 147 -2.39 -12.76 -1.50
C LEU A 147 -1.12 -12.65 -2.34
N GLY A 148 -0.91 -11.49 -2.93
CA GLY A 148 0.29 -11.22 -3.71
C GLY A 148 1.54 -11.20 -2.85
N ASP A 149 2.57 -11.91 -3.29
CA ASP A 149 3.90 -11.92 -2.66
C ASP A 149 4.94 -11.12 -3.46
N TRP A 150 4.53 -10.58 -4.59
CA TRP A 150 5.32 -9.69 -5.44
C TRP A 150 4.57 -8.42 -5.80
N ILE A 151 5.31 -7.32 -5.92
CA ILE A 151 4.85 -6.12 -6.61
C ILE A 151 5.48 -6.13 -7.99
N VAL A 152 4.65 -6.16 -9.04
CA VAL A 152 5.09 -6.14 -10.43
C VAL A 152 4.75 -4.78 -11.04
N LYS A 153 5.76 -4.09 -11.55
CA LYS A 153 5.64 -2.79 -12.20
C LYS A 153 5.80 -2.96 -13.71
N THR A 154 4.78 -2.58 -14.45
CA THR A 154 4.75 -2.69 -15.92
C THR A 154 5.51 -1.54 -16.58
N PRO A 155 5.78 -1.63 -17.91
CA PRO A 155 6.30 -0.52 -18.68
C PRO A 155 5.50 0.76 -18.51
N SER A 156 6.18 1.89 -18.52
CA SER A 156 5.60 3.22 -18.38
C SER A 156 5.24 3.80 -19.73
N THR A 157 4.07 4.43 -19.84
CA THR A 157 3.68 5.16 -21.07
C THR A 157 4.37 6.52 -21.22
N ARG A 158 5.04 7.02 -20.17
CA ARG A 158 5.76 8.30 -20.19
C ARG A 158 7.23 8.18 -20.56
N HIS A 159 7.88 7.14 -20.04
CA HIS A 159 9.31 6.95 -20.17
C HIS A 159 9.60 5.51 -20.58
N ALA A 160 10.43 5.35 -21.58
CA ALA A 160 10.86 4.04 -22.02
C ALA A 160 11.82 3.38 -21.00
N PHE A 161 11.79 2.08 -20.93
CA PHE A 161 12.72 1.24 -20.15
C PHE A 161 12.72 1.47 -18.65
N VAL A 162 11.62 1.98 -18.08
CA VAL A 162 11.52 2.20 -16.61
C VAL A 162 11.76 0.92 -15.83
N PRO A 163 11.19 -0.26 -16.18
CA PRO A 163 11.47 -1.52 -15.49
C PRO A 163 12.94 -1.90 -15.47
N LEU A 164 13.63 -1.73 -16.59
CA LEU A 164 15.07 -2.00 -16.71
C LEU A 164 15.90 -1.03 -15.88
N ASN A 165 15.54 0.26 -15.89
CA ASN A 165 16.20 1.28 -15.08
C ASN A 165 16.04 0.97 -13.58
N GLU A 166 14.84 0.70 -13.10
CA GLU A 166 14.61 0.32 -11.69
C GLU A 166 15.41 -0.90 -11.29
N TYR A 167 15.40 -1.95 -12.11
CA TYR A 167 16.20 -3.14 -11.87
C TYR A 167 17.68 -2.82 -11.75
N SER A 168 18.24 -2.02 -12.69
CA SER A 168 19.64 -1.64 -12.69
C SER A 168 20.03 -0.83 -11.45
N MET A 169 19.19 0.13 -11.04
CA MET A 169 19.43 0.94 -9.84
C MET A 169 19.39 0.07 -8.57
N MET A 170 18.49 -0.90 -8.48
CA MET A 170 18.43 -1.84 -7.36
C MET A 170 19.65 -2.76 -7.32
N ILE A 171 20.16 -3.22 -8.47
CA ILE A 171 21.42 -3.99 -8.53
C ILE A 171 22.60 -3.14 -8.05
N LEU A 172 22.69 -1.88 -8.48
CA LEU A 172 23.73 -0.97 -8.01
C LEU A 172 23.66 -0.75 -6.49
N ALA A 173 22.46 -0.55 -5.95
CA ALA A 173 22.25 -0.45 -4.50
C ALA A 173 22.75 -1.70 -3.76
N LYS A 174 22.46 -2.89 -4.29
CA LYS A 174 22.95 -4.17 -3.74
C LYS A 174 24.48 -4.27 -3.78
N MET A 175 25.09 -3.84 -4.88
CA MET A 175 26.56 -3.88 -5.06
C MET A 175 27.30 -3.01 -4.07
N VAL A 176 26.71 -1.92 -3.59
CA VAL A 176 27.28 -1.04 -2.55
C VAL A 176 26.87 -1.42 -1.14
N GLY A 177 26.30 -2.64 -0.95
CA GLY A 177 26.00 -3.20 0.36
C GLY A 177 24.67 -2.78 0.99
N ILE A 178 23.76 -2.20 0.19
CA ILE A 178 22.38 -1.96 0.65
C ILE A 178 21.61 -3.28 0.58
N ASP A 179 20.97 -3.64 1.67
CA ASP A 179 20.04 -4.77 1.70
C ASP A 179 18.77 -4.42 0.92
N ILE A 180 18.46 -5.23 -0.07
CA ILE A 180 17.29 -5.08 -0.94
C ILE A 180 16.47 -6.37 -0.95
N PRO A 181 15.14 -6.30 -1.14
CA PRO A 181 14.33 -7.48 -1.41
C PRO A 181 14.76 -8.21 -2.68
N GLU A 182 14.31 -9.46 -2.86
CA GLU A 182 14.49 -10.17 -4.12
C GLU A 182 13.84 -9.41 -5.27
N ILE A 183 14.58 -9.24 -6.36
CA ILE A 183 14.11 -8.54 -7.57
C ILE A 183 14.28 -9.42 -8.81
N ARG A 184 13.41 -9.24 -9.79
CA ARG A 184 13.45 -9.94 -11.08
C ARG A 184 13.06 -9.01 -12.22
N LEU A 185 13.66 -9.21 -13.39
CA LEU A 185 13.07 -8.81 -14.66
C LEU A 185 12.18 -9.97 -15.13
N VAL A 186 10.93 -9.69 -15.41
CA VAL A 186 9.92 -10.68 -15.80
C VAL A 186 9.44 -10.33 -17.20
N ASP A 187 9.46 -11.32 -18.09
CA ASP A 187 8.88 -11.15 -19.42
C ASP A 187 7.38 -10.85 -19.30
N MET A 188 6.91 -9.83 -20.00
CA MET A 188 5.51 -9.42 -20.00
C MET A 188 4.54 -10.55 -20.36
N ALA A 189 4.98 -11.51 -21.20
CA ALA A 189 4.21 -12.69 -21.57
C ALA A 189 3.94 -13.68 -20.41
N LEU A 190 4.69 -13.58 -19.33
CA LEU A 190 4.51 -14.39 -18.11
C LEU A 190 3.52 -13.78 -17.11
N LEU A 191 3.03 -12.56 -17.37
CA LEU A 191 2.05 -11.90 -16.53
C LEU A 191 0.63 -12.33 -16.95
N GLN A 192 -0.16 -12.80 -16.01
CA GLN A 192 -1.52 -13.32 -16.23
C GLN A 192 -2.57 -12.46 -15.53
N ASP A 193 -3.77 -12.46 -16.09
CA ASP A 193 -4.96 -11.81 -15.54
C ASP A 193 -4.84 -10.29 -15.37
N LEU A 194 -3.90 -9.66 -16.07
CA LEU A 194 -3.84 -8.21 -16.10
C LEU A 194 -5.12 -7.62 -16.73
N PRO A 195 -5.63 -6.50 -16.18
CA PRO A 195 -6.71 -5.78 -16.83
C PRO A 195 -6.27 -5.32 -18.23
N PRO A 196 -7.20 -5.07 -19.14
CA PRO A 196 -6.89 -4.58 -20.49
C PRO A 196 -6.25 -3.19 -20.39
N LEU A 197 -4.95 -3.13 -20.52
CA LEU A 197 -4.13 -1.92 -20.44
C LEU A 197 -3.49 -1.64 -21.79
N ASN A 198 -3.45 -0.37 -22.20
CA ASN A 198 -2.66 0.04 -23.34
C ASN A 198 -1.21 0.31 -22.91
N LEU A 199 -0.41 -0.76 -22.80
CA LEU A 199 0.99 -0.68 -22.40
C LEU A 199 1.90 -0.56 -23.62
N PRO A 200 3.07 0.11 -23.48
CA PRO A 200 4.13 0.07 -24.49
C PRO A 200 4.59 -1.36 -24.77
N GLN A 201 5.02 -1.60 -25.99
CA GLN A 201 5.58 -2.89 -26.40
C GLN A 201 7.03 -3.03 -25.89
N GLU A 202 7.19 -3.16 -24.58
CA GLU A 202 8.45 -3.50 -23.95
C GLU A 202 8.43 -4.94 -23.46
N GLN A 203 9.58 -5.60 -23.50
CA GLN A 203 9.67 -7.01 -23.16
C GLN A 203 9.50 -7.26 -21.66
N TYR A 204 9.98 -6.36 -20.79
CA TYR A 204 10.14 -6.67 -19.39
C TYR A 204 9.28 -5.79 -18.48
N ALA A 205 8.75 -6.41 -17.43
CA ALA A 205 8.28 -5.78 -16.20
C ALA A 205 9.35 -5.92 -15.10
N PHE A 206 9.31 -5.04 -14.12
CA PHE A 206 10.13 -5.13 -12.91
C PHE A 206 9.31 -5.76 -11.78
N ALA A 207 9.78 -6.86 -11.21
CA ALA A 207 9.17 -7.51 -10.07
C ALA A 207 10.05 -7.38 -8.83
N ILE A 208 9.44 -7.00 -7.70
CA ILE A 208 10.09 -6.93 -6.39
C ILE A 208 9.27 -7.73 -5.39
N LYS A 209 9.95 -8.60 -4.65
CA LYS A 209 9.32 -9.43 -3.64
C LYS A 209 8.87 -8.57 -2.47
N ARG A 210 7.65 -8.78 -2.01
CA ARG A 210 7.11 -8.07 -0.86
C ARG A 210 7.80 -8.54 0.41
N PHE A 211 8.39 -7.63 1.15
CA PHE A 211 9.01 -7.91 2.45
C PHE A 211 7.99 -7.95 3.59
N ASP A 212 6.78 -7.44 3.35
CA ASP A 212 5.66 -7.50 4.28
C ASP A 212 4.86 -8.82 4.16
N ARG A 213 5.38 -9.79 3.42
CA ARG A 213 4.81 -11.15 3.24
C ARG A 213 5.85 -12.20 3.55
N GLN A 214 5.56 -13.08 4.50
CA GLN A 214 6.36 -14.26 4.80
C GLN A 214 5.58 -15.50 4.40
N SER A 215 5.89 -16.05 3.23
CA SER A 215 5.20 -17.24 2.72
C SER A 215 5.94 -18.49 3.14
N THR A 216 5.22 -19.40 3.79
CA THR A 216 5.62 -20.79 3.99
C THR A 216 4.92 -21.67 2.95
N ALA A 217 5.16 -22.99 2.97
CA ALA A 217 4.52 -23.92 2.04
C ALA A 217 2.97 -23.87 2.10
N ASN A 218 2.39 -23.56 3.27
CA ASN A 218 0.96 -23.67 3.52
C ASN A 218 0.29 -22.38 3.96
N THR A 219 1.04 -21.34 4.35
CA THR A 219 0.49 -20.10 4.91
C THR A 219 1.29 -18.89 4.44
N THR A 220 0.63 -17.75 4.35
CA THR A 220 1.29 -16.45 4.20
C THR A 220 1.05 -15.66 5.48
N GLU A 221 2.14 -15.36 6.18
CA GLU A 221 2.13 -14.47 7.33
C GLU A 221 2.30 -13.03 6.87
N LEU A 222 1.52 -12.13 7.44
CA LEU A 222 1.56 -10.71 7.14
C LEU A 222 2.42 -10.00 8.18
N ILE A 223 3.36 -9.18 7.71
CA ILE A 223 4.21 -8.34 8.57
C ILE A 223 3.68 -6.92 8.53
N HIS A 224 3.39 -6.36 9.68
CA HIS A 224 2.92 -4.98 9.77
C HIS A 224 4.01 -4.00 9.34
N ILE A 225 3.64 -3.05 8.49
CA ILE A 225 4.50 -1.96 8.04
C ILE A 225 3.73 -0.65 8.04
N GLU A 226 4.43 0.44 8.22
CA GLU A 226 3.92 1.79 8.02
C GLU A 226 4.90 2.61 7.18
N ASP A 227 4.38 3.45 6.32
CA ASP A 227 5.20 4.49 5.73
C ASP A 227 5.30 5.72 6.67
N PHE A 228 6.27 6.59 6.41
CA PHE A 228 6.47 7.77 7.26
C PHE A 228 5.33 8.78 7.16
N ALA A 229 4.57 8.80 6.06
CA ALA A 229 3.39 9.65 5.97
C ALA A 229 2.30 9.21 6.97
N GLN A 230 2.14 7.90 7.17
CA GLN A 230 1.25 7.35 8.20
C GLN A 230 1.72 7.77 9.60
N ILE A 231 3.02 7.58 9.91
CA ILE A 231 3.61 7.92 11.21
C ILE A 231 3.51 9.43 11.52
N PHE A 232 3.62 10.29 10.51
CA PHE A 232 3.46 11.74 10.67
C PHE A 232 2.02 12.23 10.53
N GLY A 233 1.07 11.35 10.28
CA GLY A 233 -0.33 11.70 10.10
C GLY A 233 -0.58 12.59 8.88
N SER A 234 0.24 12.46 7.85
CA SER A 234 0.19 13.24 6.61
C SER A 234 -0.60 12.51 5.53
N TYR A 235 -1.40 13.22 4.77
CA TYR A 235 -2.08 12.63 3.61
C TYR A 235 -1.11 12.32 2.47
N PRO A 236 -1.42 11.35 1.57
CA PRO A 236 -0.54 10.96 0.46
C PRO A 236 -0.03 12.13 -0.38
N HIS A 237 -0.88 13.11 -0.69
CA HIS A 237 -0.50 14.30 -1.47
C HIS A 237 0.42 15.28 -0.73
N GLN A 238 0.57 15.15 0.58
CA GLN A 238 1.39 16.02 1.44
C GLN A 238 2.72 15.38 1.82
N LYS A 239 2.90 14.08 1.60
CA LYS A 239 4.04 13.30 2.13
C LYS A 239 5.41 13.86 1.76
N TYR A 240 5.54 14.51 0.61
CA TYR A 240 6.81 15.10 0.17
C TYR A 240 7.00 16.56 0.61
N SER A 241 6.00 17.20 1.19
CA SER A 241 6.06 18.62 1.61
C SER A 241 6.04 18.82 3.11
N THR A 242 5.59 17.83 3.88
CA THR A 242 5.38 17.95 5.33
C THR A 242 6.47 17.30 6.17
N THR A 243 7.35 16.52 5.56
CA THR A 243 8.34 15.71 6.26
C THR A 243 9.72 15.87 5.62
N ASN A 244 10.75 15.87 6.43
CA ASN A 244 12.14 15.89 5.97
C ASN A 244 12.93 14.68 6.50
N TYR A 245 14.10 14.45 5.92
CA TYR A 245 14.94 13.30 6.27
C TYR A 245 15.43 13.30 7.71
N GLU A 246 15.61 14.49 8.34
CA GLU A 246 15.99 14.58 9.74
C GLU A 246 14.89 14.03 10.66
N GLN A 247 13.63 14.37 10.38
CA GLN A 247 12.48 13.85 11.14
C GLN A 247 12.35 12.33 10.99
N ILE A 248 12.53 11.81 9.77
CA ILE A 248 12.56 10.37 9.50
C ILE A 248 13.68 9.70 10.32
N GLY A 249 14.90 10.25 10.28
CA GLY A 249 16.02 9.74 11.05
C GLY A 249 15.77 9.72 12.57
N LYS A 250 15.10 10.75 13.09
CA LYS A 250 14.71 10.80 14.52
C LYS A 250 13.73 9.67 14.87
N ILE A 251 12.73 9.40 14.03
CA ILE A 251 11.79 8.29 14.25
C ILE A 251 12.54 6.96 14.24
N ILE A 252 13.37 6.69 13.23
CA ILE A 252 14.17 5.46 13.16
C ILE A 252 15.02 5.31 14.43
N TYR A 253 15.79 6.34 14.79
CA TYR A 253 16.66 6.30 15.96
C TYR A 253 15.89 6.08 17.27
N HIS A 254 14.71 6.64 17.41
CA HIS A 254 13.93 6.57 18.65
C HIS A 254 13.24 5.22 18.83
N TYR A 255 12.68 4.66 17.75
CA TYR A 255 11.79 3.49 17.83
C TYR A 255 12.42 2.19 17.33
N SER A 256 13.58 2.23 16.67
CA SER A 256 14.23 1.01 16.22
C SER A 256 14.90 0.27 17.38
N ASP A 257 14.87 -1.05 17.33
CA ASP A 257 15.61 -1.93 18.24
C ASP A 257 17.11 -1.92 17.95
N ASN A 258 17.50 -1.75 16.66
CA ASN A 258 18.91 -1.69 16.25
C ASN A 258 19.26 -0.29 15.68
N LYS A 259 19.12 0.71 16.53
CA LYS A 259 19.18 2.15 16.21
C LYS A 259 20.35 2.55 15.32
N ILE A 260 21.56 2.11 15.67
CA ILE A 260 22.78 2.52 14.95
C ILE A 260 22.81 1.89 13.55
N PHE A 261 22.53 0.60 13.46
CA PHE A 261 22.49 -0.10 12.19
C PHE A 261 21.42 0.49 11.26
N ASP A 262 20.20 0.71 11.76
CA ASP A 262 19.11 1.21 10.95
C ASP A 262 19.31 2.66 10.49
N ILE A 263 19.93 3.51 11.31
CA ILE A 263 20.35 4.86 10.89
C ILE A 263 21.44 4.79 9.82
N GLN A 264 22.41 3.89 9.94
CA GLN A 264 23.44 3.70 8.91
C GLN A 264 22.82 3.21 7.59
N GLN A 265 21.89 2.26 7.67
CA GLN A 265 21.15 1.78 6.51
C GLN A 265 20.31 2.90 5.87
N PHE A 266 19.64 3.72 6.67
CA PHE A 266 18.89 4.87 6.19
C PHE A 266 19.80 5.89 5.49
N ALA A 267 20.91 6.27 6.12
CA ALA A 267 21.87 7.22 5.55
C ALA A 267 22.47 6.70 4.23
N SER A 268 22.82 5.40 4.16
CA SER A 268 23.33 4.76 2.97
C SER A 268 22.32 4.77 1.82
N ARG A 269 21.04 4.48 2.10
CA ARG A 269 19.96 4.57 1.11
C ARG A 269 19.74 5.99 0.61
N LEU A 270 19.77 6.96 1.52
CA LEU A 270 19.65 8.37 1.15
C LEU A 270 20.81 8.81 0.26
N LEU A 271 22.04 8.45 0.62
CA LEU A 271 23.22 8.79 -0.19
C LEU A 271 23.15 8.18 -1.58
N ILE A 272 22.81 6.90 -1.71
CA ILE A 272 22.74 6.26 -3.04
C ILE A 272 21.60 6.86 -3.89
N ASN A 273 20.48 7.22 -3.31
CA ASN A 273 19.40 7.90 -4.02
C ASN A 273 19.85 9.24 -4.57
N ILE A 274 20.58 10.04 -3.78
CA ILE A 274 21.15 11.31 -4.23
C ILE A 274 22.15 11.09 -5.37
N LEU A 275 23.07 10.12 -5.22
CA LEU A 275 24.09 9.83 -6.22
C LEU A 275 23.51 9.32 -7.55
N LEU A 276 22.43 8.58 -7.50
CA LEU A 276 21.74 8.03 -8.68
C LEU A 276 20.64 8.96 -9.21
N ALA A 277 20.48 10.15 -8.63
CA ALA A 277 19.40 11.09 -8.95
C ALA A 277 18.00 10.41 -8.91
N ASN A 278 17.82 9.50 -7.96
CA ASN A 278 16.57 8.82 -7.70
C ASN A 278 15.84 9.57 -6.59
N GLY A 279 15.04 10.56 -6.98
CA GLY A 279 14.31 11.43 -6.07
C GLY A 279 12.82 11.42 -6.27
#